data_306c25935872e91750457538d9585484
#
_entry.id   306c25935872e91750457538d9585484
#
_cell.length_a   1.000
_cell.length_b   1.000
_cell.length_c   1.000
_cell.angle_alpha   90.00
_cell.angle_beta   90.00
_cell.angle_gamma   90.00
#
_symmetry.space_group_name_H-M   'P 1'
#
loop_
_entity.id
_entity.type
_entity.pdbx_description
1 polymer ?
#
loop_
_entity_poly.entity_id
_entity_poly.type
_entity_poly.pdbx_seq_one_letter_code
_entity_poly.pdbx_strand_id
1 'polypeptide(L)'
;MKDLPAKLGPFLKRRWFEEHEFDDIARAALKKHGLVPKVPEPVDIELFVDMEFGFGYEFHDLGEDCLGLMYFGEKGPKSLLVHSKLDAPENPQVNRLCRSTLAHECGHGLLHADLFVELWEHKKRTNGFEDSRRLITWRERNENVEGSLTRNSPDWWEYQADRMISALLLPVYPLRAALREWGHEPESIKATGAWADSTLHRLVRDTFQVSLAVARIRLERLYGEREV
;
A
#
# COMPACT_ATOMS: atom_id res chain seq x y z
N MET A 1 -3.15 8.97 -14.81
CA MET A 1 -2.07 7.99 -15.07
C MET A 1 -1.37 8.30 -16.39
N LYS A 2 -0.02 8.28 -16.41
CA LYS A 2 0.82 8.51 -17.61
C LYS A 2 1.97 7.50 -17.62
N ASP A 3 2.28 6.93 -18.81
CA ASP A 3 3.46 6.08 -18.98
C ASP A 3 4.63 6.93 -19.51
N LEU A 4 5.80 6.78 -18.88
CA LEU A 4 7.04 7.47 -19.21
C LEU A 4 8.13 6.42 -19.49
N PRO A 5 9.16 6.72 -20.33
CA PRO A 5 10.29 5.84 -20.48
C PRO A 5 10.98 5.59 -19.12
N ALA A 6 11.20 4.34 -18.76
CA ALA A 6 11.98 4.02 -17.57
C ALA A 6 13.47 4.14 -17.87
N LYS A 7 14.18 4.95 -17.07
CA LYS A 7 15.64 5.07 -17.14
C LYS A 7 16.35 4.14 -16.16
N LEU A 8 15.67 3.73 -15.11
CA LEU A 8 16.18 2.90 -14.02
C LEU A 8 15.07 1.94 -13.56
N GLY A 9 15.48 0.79 -13.01
CA GLY A 9 14.59 -0.24 -12.49
C GLY A 9 14.37 -1.39 -13.46
N PRO A 10 13.55 -2.38 -13.07
CA PRO A 10 13.37 -3.62 -13.85
C PRO A 10 12.42 -3.45 -15.04
N PHE A 11 11.59 -2.42 -15.05
CA PHE A 11 10.53 -2.24 -16.03
C PHE A 11 10.98 -1.47 -17.27
N LEU A 12 10.32 -1.75 -18.40
CA LEU A 12 10.57 -1.06 -19.67
C LEU A 12 10.03 0.37 -19.69
N LYS A 13 8.99 0.63 -18.89
CA LYS A 13 8.36 1.93 -18.72
C LYS A 13 8.08 2.20 -17.26
N ARG A 14 7.99 3.49 -16.90
CA ARG A 14 7.59 3.98 -15.58
C ARG A 14 6.18 4.50 -15.65
N ARG A 15 5.32 4.05 -14.75
CA ARG A 15 3.97 4.58 -14.59
C ARG A 15 3.96 5.74 -13.61
N TRP A 16 3.33 6.84 -13.99
CA TRP A 16 3.17 8.01 -13.16
C TRP A 16 1.72 8.16 -12.72
N PHE A 17 1.51 8.35 -11.41
CA PHE A 17 0.22 8.65 -10.81
C PHE A 17 0.25 9.99 -10.11
N GLU A 18 -0.84 10.75 -10.22
CA GLU A 18 -1.12 11.88 -9.36
C GLU A 18 -1.59 11.39 -7.98
N GLU A 19 -1.45 12.23 -6.95
CA GLU A 19 -1.74 11.84 -5.57
C GLU A 19 -3.18 11.34 -5.37
N HIS A 20 -4.16 11.97 -5.99
CA HIS A 20 -5.56 11.57 -5.88
C HIS A 20 -5.87 10.25 -6.60
N GLU A 21 -5.10 9.87 -7.60
CA GLU A 21 -5.33 8.64 -8.37
C GLU A 21 -5.14 7.38 -7.50
N PHE A 22 -4.26 7.42 -6.48
CA PHE A 22 -4.13 6.31 -5.54
C PHE A 22 -5.43 6.07 -4.75
N ASP A 23 -6.07 7.15 -4.30
CA ASP A 23 -7.36 7.07 -3.60
C ASP A 23 -8.49 6.61 -4.53
N ASP A 24 -8.50 7.05 -5.78
CA ASP A 24 -9.50 6.63 -6.77
C ASP A 24 -9.36 5.14 -7.12
N ILE A 25 -8.12 4.64 -7.30
CA ILE A 25 -7.85 3.24 -7.57
C ILE A 25 -8.24 2.37 -6.37
N ALA A 26 -7.79 2.73 -5.15
CA ALA A 26 -8.15 2.00 -3.94
C ALA A 26 -9.65 1.94 -3.72
N ARG A 27 -10.34 3.09 -3.87
CA ARG A 27 -11.79 3.18 -3.76
C ARG A 27 -12.51 2.33 -4.80
N ALA A 28 -12.08 2.36 -6.05
CA ALA A 28 -12.69 1.57 -7.12
C ALA A 28 -12.54 0.07 -6.84
N ALA A 29 -11.35 -0.37 -6.42
CA ALA A 29 -11.07 -1.77 -6.10
C ALA A 29 -11.89 -2.25 -4.88
N LEU A 30 -11.90 -1.50 -3.78
CA LEU A 30 -12.72 -1.83 -2.60
C LEU A 30 -14.21 -1.82 -2.92
N LYS A 31 -14.71 -0.85 -3.71
CA LYS A 31 -16.12 -0.76 -4.10
C LYS A 31 -16.55 -1.93 -4.98
N LYS A 32 -15.70 -2.40 -5.88
CA LYS A 32 -15.94 -3.57 -6.75
C LYS A 32 -16.37 -4.79 -5.92
N HIS A 33 -15.82 -4.95 -4.72
CA HIS A 33 -16.07 -6.07 -3.83
C HIS A 33 -17.00 -5.74 -2.65
N GLY A 34 -17.53 -4.51 -2.57
CA GLY A 34 -18.39 -4.09 -1.47
C GLY A 34 -17.67 -3.92 -0.13
N LEU A 35 -16.34 -3.76 -0.15
CA LEU A 35 -15.46 -3.69 1.03
C LEU A 35 -15.15 -2.25 1.50
N VAL A 36 -15.78 -1.23 0.90
CA VAL A 36 -15.69 0.14 1.45
C VAL A 36 -16.48 0.20 2.74
N PRO A 37 -15.85 0.46 3.90
CA PRO A 37 -16.55 0.53 5.17
C PRO A 37 -17.65 1.61 5.16
N LYS A 38 -18.83 1.28 5.69
CA LYS A 38 -19.98 2.21 5.78
C LYS A 38 -19.91 3.08 7.03
N VAL A 39 -19.22 2.62 8.04
CA VAL A 39 -18.96 3.28 9.32
C VAL A 39 -17.44 3.34 9.55
N PRO A 40 -16.93 4.13 10.51
CA PRO A 40 -15.51 4.13 10.88
C PRO A 40 -15.07 2.77 11.45
N GLU A 41 -14.53 1.92 10.62
CA GLU A 41 -14.05 0.58 10.95
C GLU A 41 -12.88 0.17 10.03
N PRO A 42 -12.08 -0.85 10.41
CA PRO A 42 -11.00 -1.35 9.56
C PRO A 42 -11.53 -1.94 8.25
N VAL A 43 -10.82 -1.70 7.15
CA VAL A 43 -11.02 -2.45 5.91
C VAL A 43 -10.60 -3.91 6.12
N ASP A 44 -11.38 -4.87 5.71
CA ASP A 44 -10.98 -6.28 5.67
C ASP A 44 -10.03 -6.49 4.49
N ILE A 45 -8.72 -6.28 4.75
CA ILE A 45 -7.69 -6.38 3.71
C ILE A 45 -7.41 -7.84 3.32
N GLU A 46 -7.63 -8.78 4.21
CA GLU A 46 -7.45 -10.21 3.95
C GLU A 46 -8.52 -10.69 2.97
N LEU A 47 -9.78 -10.38 3.25
CA LEU A 47 -10.87 -10.66 2.32
C LEU A 47 -10.69 -9.92 0.98
N PHE A 48 -10.12 -8.70 1.01
CA PHE A 48 -9.82 -7.97 -0.22
C PHE A 48 -8.80 -8.71 -1.10
N VAL A 49 -7.74 -9.28 -0.51
CA VAL A 49 -6.76 -10.10 -1.24
C VAL A 49 -7.46 -11.25 -1.94
N ASP A 50 -8.29 -12.01 -1.21
CA ASP A 50 -9.02 -13.17 -1.75
C ASP A 50 -9.93 -12.76 -2.92
N MET A 51 -10.70 -11.69 -2.75
CA MET A 51 -11.70 -11.28 -3.73
C MET A 51 -11.09 -10.60 -4.96
N GLU A 52 -10.02 -9.80 -4.80
CA GLU A 52 -9.41 -9.07 -5.91
C GLU A 52 -8.52 -9.95 -6.77
N PHE A 53 -7.72 -10.82 -6.14
CA PHE A 53 -6.72 -11.62 -6.85
C PHE A 53 -7.13 -13.08 -7.05
N GLY A 54 -8.17 -13.55 -6.38
CA GLY A 54 -8.67 -14.94 -6.48
C GLY A 54 -7.79 -15.96 -5.76
N PHE A 55 -6.94 -15.53 -4.84
CA PHE A 55 -6.11 -16.36 -3.96
C PHE A 55 -5.89 -15.66 -2.63
N GLY A 56 -5.67 -16.45 -1.57
CA GLY A 56 -5.27 -15.94 -0.26
C GLY A 56 -3.77 -15.62 -0.17
N TYR A 57 -3.30 -15.43 1.05
CA TYR A 57 -1.86 -15.30 1.33
C TYR A 57 -1.38 -16.45 2.22
N GLU A 58 -0.09 -16.71 2.18
CA GLU A 58 0.55 -17.77 2.96
C GLU A 58 1.71 -17.21 3.77
N PHE A 59 1.89 -17.74 4.99
CA PHE A 59 3.05 -17.39 5.81
C PHE A 59 4.25 -18.25 5.47
N HIS A 60 5.38 -17.59 5.17
CA HIS A 60 6.65 -18.25 4.84
C HIS A 60 7.82 -17.54 5.50
N ASP A 61 8.93 -18.25 5.69
CA ASP A 61 10.20 -17.61 6.02
C ASP A 61 10.75 -16.93 4.75
N LEU A 62 10.71 -15.60 4.75
CA LEU A 62 11.16 -14.77 3.62
C LEU A 62 12.57 -14.19 3.83
N GLY A 63 13.26 -14.58 4.92
CA GLY A 63 14.54 -14.00 5.31
C GLY A 63 14.39 -12.68 6.08
N GLU A 64 15.50 -12.10 6.52
CA GLU A 64 15.47 -10.97 7.48
C GLU A 64 14.91 -9.67 6.89
N ASP A 65 15.10 -9.43 5.60
CA ASP A 65 14.82 -8.14 4.94
C ASP A 65 13.50 -8.10 4.16
N CYS A 66 12.65 -9.14 4.25
CA CYS A 66 11.41 -9.23 3.47
C CYS A 66 10.20 -9.52 4.35
N LEU A 67 9.20 -8.64 4.32
CA LEU A 67 7.94 -8.83 5.05
C LEU A 67 6.82 -9.40 4.19
N GLY A 68 6.81 -9.08 2.92
CA GLY A 68 5.80 -9.54 1.96
C GLY A 68 6.38 -9.73 0.57
N LEU A 69 5.70 -10.50 -0.23
CA LEU A 69 6.11 -10.76 -1.61
C LEU A 69 4.92 -11.17 -2.47
N MET A 70 4.57 -10.31 -3.43
CA MET A 70 3.63 -10.63 -4.49
C MET A 70 4.37 -11.29 -5.66
N TYR A 71 4.04 -12.52 -5.96
CA TYR A 71 4.52 -13.20 -7.16
C TYR A 71 3.64 -12.88 -8.36
N PHE A 72 4.32 -12.62 -9.49
CA PHE A 72 3.66 -12.37 -10.77
C PHE A 72 3.98 -13.48 -11.77
N GLY A 73 2.98 -13.89 -12.52
CA GLY A 73 3.10 -14.82 -13.63
C GLY A 73 2.76 -14.18 -14.98
N GLU A 74 2.59 -14.99 -16.01
CA GLU A 74 2.25 -14.54 -17.38
C GLU A 74 0.94 -13.73 -17.46
N LYS A 75 0.03 -13.92 -16.50
CA LYS A 75 -1.31 -13.29 -16.49
C LYS A 75 -1.50 -12.24 -15.40
N GLY A 76 -0.46 -11.90 -14.66
CA GLY A 76 -0.51 -10.97 -13.53
C GLY A 76 -0.22 -11.64 -12.18
N PRO A 77 -0.77 -11.14 -11.06
CA PRO A 77 -0.58 -11.68 -9.73
C PRO A 77 -0.92 -13.17 -9.65
N LYS A 78 -0.09 -13.96 -8.97
CA LYS A 78 -0.21 -15.42 -8.89
C LYS A 78 -0.31 -15.94 -7.46
N SER A 79 0.44 -15.37 -6.53
CA SER A 79 0.41 -15.72 -5.11
C SER A 79 0.99 -14.58 -4.29
N LEU A 80 0.62 -14.52 -3.01
CA LEU A 80 1.11 -13.55 -2.04
C LEU A 80 1.67 -14.30 -0.83
N LEU A 81 2.91 -14.00 -0.50
CA LEU A 81 3.56 -14.53 0.69
C LEU A 81 3.77 -13.42 1.71
N VAL A 82 3.61 -13.76 2.98
CA VAL A 82 3.86 -12.88 4.12
C VAL A 82 4.87 -13.56 5.03
N HIS A 83 5.78 -12.80 5.60
CA HIS A 83 6.80 -13.37 6.50
C HIS A 83 6.15 -14.00 7.73
N SER A 84 6.56 -15.21 8.08
CA SER A 84 6.03 -15.99 9.21
C SER A 84 6.14 -15.28 10.57
N LYS A 85 7.08 -14.32 10.74
CA LYS A 85 7.13 -13.47 11.95
C LYS A 85 5.90 -12.59 12.13
N LEU A 86 5.07 -12.42 11.09
CA LEU A 86 3.82 -11.67 11.13
C LEU A 86 2.59 -12.54 11.44
N ASP A 87 2.77 -13.85 11.63
CA ASP A 87 1.72 -14.78 12.06
C ASP A 87 1.55 -14.72 13.60
N ALA A 88 1.09 -13.59 14.09
CA ALA A 88 0.79 -13.38 15.51
C ALA A 88 -0.42 -12.43 15.64
N PRO A 89 -1.62 -12.90 15.28
CA PRO A 89 -2.82 -12.07 15.21
C PRO A 89 -3.24 -11.50 16.57
N GLU A 90 -2.85 -12.15 17.68
CA GLU A 90 -3.09 -11.67 19.05
C GLU A 90 -2.22 -10.47 19.44
N ASN A 91 -1.12 -10.23 18.74
CA ASN A 91 -0.27 -9.06 18.96
C ASN A 91 -0.74 -7.91 18.07
N PRO A 92 -1.34 -6.83 18.64
CA PRO A 92 -1.90 -5.75 17.83
C PRO A 92 -0.87 -5.02 16.96
N GLN A 93 0.40 -4.97 17.36
CA GLN A 93 1.45 -4.32 16.57
C GLN A 93 1.81 -5.18 15.36
N VAL A 94 2.00 -6.48 15.57
CA VAL A 94 2.29 -7.44 14.50
C VAL A 94 1.13 -7.53 13.53
N ASN A 95 -0.11 -7.59 14.04
CA ASN A 95 -1.30 -7.61 13.20
C ASN A 95 -1.38 -6.35 12.30
N ARG A 96 -1.16 -5.14 12.86
CA ARG A 96 -1.15 -3.90 12.07
C ARG A 96 -0.03 -3.90 11.01
N LEU A 97 1.12 -4.47 11.32
CA LEU A 97 2.22 -4.60 10.36
C LEU A 97 1.85 -5.60 9.26
N CYS A 98 1.27 -6.75 9.60
CA CYS A 98 0.76 -7.73 8.63
C CYS A 98 -0.24 -7.07 7.66
N ARG A 99 -1.23 -6.34 8.18
CA ARG A 99 -2.22 -5.61 7.38
C ARG A 99 -1.56 -4.57 6.45
N SER A 100 -0.55 -3.86 6.94
CA SER A 100 0.21 -2.90 6.11
C SER A 100 1.01 -3.60 5.02
N THR A 101 1.60 -4.77 5.32
CA THR A 101 2.29 -5.61 4.35
C THR A 101 1.34 -6.10 3.26
N LEU A 102 0.17 -6.64 3.63
CA LEU A 102 -0.86 -7.06 2.67
C LEU A 102 -1.29 -5.90 1.76
N ALA A 103 -1.54 -4.72 2.33
CA ALA A 103 -1.94 -3.54 1.55
C ALA A 103 -0.83 -3.05 0.61
N HIS A 104 0.44 -3.15 0.99
CA HIS A 104 1.59 -2.86 0.14
C HIS A 104 1.64 -3.80 -1.06
N GLU A 105 1.56 -5.11 -0.81
CA GLU A 105 1.56 -6.13 -1.86
C GLU A 105 0.34 -5.99 -2.79
N CYS A 106 -0.84 -5.66 -2.25
CA CYS A 106 -2.00 -5.30 -3.05
C CYS A 106 -1.71 -4.07 -3.94
N GLY A 107 -0.92 -3.12 -3.45
CA GLY A 107 -0.46 -1.97 -4.22
C GLY A 107 0.31 -2.40 -5.47
N HIS A 108 1.24 -3.35 -5.35
CA HIS A 108 1.92 -3.93 -6.50
C HIS A 108 0.94 -4.62 -7.45
N GLY A 109 0.01 -5.41 -6.93
CA GLY A 109 -1.01 -6.10 -7.73
C GLY A 109 -1.91 -5.16 -8.52
N LEU A 110 -2.32 -4.05 -7.91
CA LEU A 110 -3.24 -3.08 -8.53
C LEU A 110 -2.55 -2.13 -9.51
N LEU A 111 -1.31 -1.73 -9.23
CA LEU A 111 -0.64 -0.66 -9.98
C LEU A 111 0.34 -1.17 -11.04
N HIS A 112 0.93 -2.34 -10.82
CA HIS A 112 2.09 -2.80 -11.56
C HIS A 112 1.89 -4.14 -12.28
N ALA A 113 0.74 -4.79 -12.13
CA ALA A 113 0.49 -6.13 -12.69
C ALA A 113 0.81 -6.24 -14.19
N ASP A 114 0.37 -5.28 -14.98
CA ASP A 114 0.62 -5.23 -16.43
C ASP A 114 2.09 -4.95 -16.77
N LEU A 115 2.81 -4.18 -15.96
CA LEU A 115 4.25 -3.96 -16.12
C LEU A 115 5.04 -5.27 -15.91
N PHE A 116 4.59 -6.09 -14.95
CA PHE A 116 5.17 -7.41 -14.72
C PHE A 116 4.88 -8.38 -15.87
N VAL A 117 3.66 -8.35 -16.41
CA VAL A 117 3.30 -9.16 -17.58
C VAL A 117 4.17 -8.76 -18.77
N GLU A 118 4.34 -7.46 -19.05
CA GLU A 118 5.22 -6.97 -20.12
C GLU A 118 6.68 -7.41 -19.92
N LEU A 119 7.18 -7.31 -18.67
CA LEU A 119 8.52 -7.74 -18.33
C LEU A 119 8.70 -9.27 -18.52
N TRP A 120 7.69 -10.05 -18.12
CA TRP A 120 7.67 -11.50 -18.32
C TRP A 120 7.75 -11.86 -19.81
N GLU A 121 6.92 -11.24 -20.63
CA GLU A 121 6.94 -11.45 -22.09
C GLU A 121 8.27 -11.06 -22.72
N HIS A 122 8.86 -9.94 -22.31
CA HIS A 122 10.17 -9.50 -22.79
C HIS A 122 11.26 -10.50 -22.45
N LYS A 123 11.32 -10.98 -21.21
CA LYS A 123 12.30 -11.99 -20.76
C LYS A 123 12.12 -13.32 -21.50
N LYS A 124 10.90 -13.76 -21.75
CA LYS A 124 10.61 -14.96 -22.53
C LYS A 124 11.19 -14.89 -23.95
N ARG A 125 11.12 -13.72 -24.58
CA ARG A 125 11.67 -13.48 -25.94
C ARG A 125 13.21 -13.42 -25.98
N THR A 126 13.83 -12.98 -24.88
CA THR A 126 15.29 -12.76 -24.82
C THR A 126 16.06 -13.89 -24.17
N ASN A 127 15.43 -15.05 -23.92
CA ASN A 127 16.00 -16.21 -23.19
C ASN A 127 16.61 -15.87 -21.81
N GLY A 128 16.19 -14.76 -21.20
CA GLY A 128 16.68 -14.31 -19.90
C GLY A 128 15.92 -14.90 -18.71
N PHE A 129 15.67 -16.21 -18.69
CA PHE A 129 14.74 -16.86 -17.74
C PHE A 129 15.23 -17.01 -16.29
N GLU A 130 16.52 -16.77 -15.99
CA GLU A 130 17.09 -17.25 -14.73
C GLU A 130 16.75 -16.44 -13.49
N ASP A 131 16.21 -15.22 -13.55
CA ASP A 131 16.08 -14.38 -12.33
C ASP A 131 14.76 -13.62 -12.12
N SER A 132 13.68 -14.05 -12.76
CA SER A 132 12.37 -13.37 -12.59
C SER A 132 11.75 -13.54 -11.20
N ARG A 133 12.25 -14.43 -10.36
CA ARG A 133 11.74 -14.70 -9.00
C ARG A 133 12.19 -13.66 -7.97
N ARG A 134 13.23 -12.86 -8.27
CA ARG A 134 13.85 -11.90 -7.32
C ARG A 134 13.45 -10.44 -7.54
N LEU A 135 12.50 -10.16 -8.42
CA LEU A 135 12.32 -8.79 -8.90
C LEU A 135 11.60 -7.87 -7.94
N ILE A 136 10.85 -8.40 -6.95
CA ILE A 136 10.21 -7.53 -5.97
C ILE A 136 10.15 -8.23 -4.62
N THR A 137 11.06 -7.83 -3.79
CA THR A 137 11.05 -8.12 -2.36
C THR A 137 10.84 -6.79 -1.64
N TRP A 138 9.74 -6.64 -0.90
CA TRP A 138 9.63 -5.52 0.02
C TRP A 138 10.61 -5.73 1.16
N ARG A 139 11.62 -4.86 1.21
CA ARG A 139 12.63 -4.87 2.27
C ARG A 139 12.07 -4.19 3.49
N GLU A 140 12.29 -4.82 4.66
CA GLU A 140 12.02 -4.19 5.94
C GLU A 140 12.79 -2.88 6.01
N ARG A 141 12.08 -1.76 5.95
CA ARG A 141 12.68 -0.47 6.28
C ARG A 141 12.55 -0.29 7.76
N ASN A 142 13.69 -0.14 8.42
CA ASN A 142 13.72 0.32 9.80
C ASN A 142 12.75 1.48 9.95
N GLU A 143 11.89 1.43 10.96
CA GLU A 143 10.89 2.46 11.29
C GLU A 143 11.49 3.88 11.43
N ASN A 144 12.81 3.99 11.49
CA ASN A 144 13.58 5.23 11.63
C ASN A 144 14.12 5.79 10.31
N VAL A 145 13.87 5.17 9.18
CA VAL A 145 14.28 5.73 7.89
C VAL A 145 13.14 6.60 7.34
N GLU A 146 13.07 7.84 7.80
CA GLU A 146 12.46 8.97 7.10
C GLU A 146 13.13 9.27 5.74
N GLY A 147 13.91 8.35 5.22
CA GLY A 147 14.46 8.37 3.89
C GLY A 147 13.38 8.01 2.88
N SER A 148 12.50 8.97 2.63
CA SER A 148 11.45 8.85 1.65
C SER A 148 12.03 8.34 0.33
N LEU A 149 11.52 7.22 -0.14
CA LEU A 149 11.48 6.98 -1.56
C LEU A 149 10.72 8.16 -2.17
N THR A 150 11.46 9.01 -2.83
CA THR A 150 10.84 10.14 -3.55
C THR A 150 10.19 9.58 -4.82
N ARG A 151 9.19 10.28 -5.35
CA ARG A 151 8.62 10.01 -6.67
C ARG A 151 9.67 9.78 -7.78
N ASN A 152 10.88 10.28 -7.59
CA ASN A 152 11.99 10.21 -8.55
C ASN A 152 13.05 9.17 -8.20
N SER A 153 12.85 8.34 -7.14
CA SER A 153 13.80 7.29 -6.78
C SER A 153 13.87 6.20 -7.85
N PRO A 154 14.97 5.44 -7.92
CA PRO A 154 15.05 4.24 -8.74
C PRO A 154 13.92 3.25 -8.45
N ASP A 155 13.47 3.19 -7.20
CA ASP A 155 12.43 2.28 -6.71
C ASP A 155 11.05 2.96 -6.68
N TRP A 156 10.70 3.68 -7.73
CA TRP A 156 9.43 4.41 -7.84
C TRP A 156 8.19 3.51 -7.67
N TRP A 157 8.29 2.24 -8.02
CA TRP A 157 7.22 1.26 -7.84
C TRP A 157 6.99 0.92 -6.37
N GLU A 158 8.05 0.86 -5.54
CA GLU A 158 7.94 0.70 -4.09
C GLU A 158 7.26 1.93 -3.47
N TYR A 159 7.69 3.13 -3.85
CA TYR A 159 7.01 4.36 -3.43
C TYR A 159 5.50 4.32 -3.74
N GLN A 160 5.11 3.84 -4.92
CA GLN A 160 3.71 3.75 -5.31
C GLN A 160 2.96 2.68 -4.50
N ALA A 161 3.56 1.53 -4.23
CA ALA A 161 2.99 0.51 -3.36
C ALA A 161 2.82 1.03 -1.92
N ASP A 162 3.80 1.76 -1.38
CA ASP A 162 3.68 2.43 -0.09
C ASP A 162 2.51 3.45 -0.05
N ARG A 163 2.26 4.14 -1.15
CA ARG A 163 1.10 5.05 -1.26
C ARG A 163 -0.22 4.31 -1.13
N MET A 164 -0.31 3.09 -1.67
CA MET A 164 -1.51 2.28 -1.61
C MET A 164 -1.82 1.78 -0.20
N ILE A 165 -0.84 1.62 0.70
CA ILE A 165 -1.08 1.21 2.10
C ILE A 165 -2.16 2.09 2.73
N SER A 166 -1.92 3.39 2.75
CA SER A 166 -2.86 4.31 3.39
C SER A 166 -4.14 4.56 2.57
N ALA A 167 -4.09 4.41 1.26
CA ALA A 167 -5.28 4.54 0.41
C ALA A 167 -6.25 3.38 0.59
N LEU A 168 -5.73 2.14 0.72
CA LEU A 168 -6.55 0.94 0.96
C LEU A 168 -7.02 0.85 2.42
N LEU A 169 -6.13 1.04 3.40
CA LEU A 169 -6.47 0.83 4.81
C LEU A 169 -7.23 2.00 5.45
N LEU A 170 -7.12 3.21 4.89
CA LEU A 170 -7.76 4.43 5.37
C LEU A 170 -8.50 5.16 4.23
N PRO A 171 -9.54 4.55 3.65
CA PRO A 171 -10.32 5.20 2.60
C PRO A 171 -10.86 6.56 3.08
N VAL A 172 -10.85 7.55 2.18
CA VAL A 172 -11.15 8.96 2.54
C VAL A 172 -12.52 9.13 3.19
N TYR A 173 -13.55 8.45 2.68
CA TYR A 173 -14.91 8.63 3.18
C TYR A 173 -15.09 8.14 4.62
N PRO A 174 -14.75 6.88 4.99
CA PRO A 174 -14.83 6.42 6.39
C PRO A 174 -13.95 7.24 7.34
N LEU A 175 -12.75 7.63 6.89
CA LEU A 175 -11.86 8.45 7.70
C LEU A 175 -12.47 9.83 7.99
N ARG A 176 -13.05 10.50 6.98
CA ARG A 176 -13.73 11.78 7.19
C ARG A 176 -14.97 11.66 8.09
N ALA A 177 -15.71 10.55 8.00
CA ALA A 177 -16.82 10.28 8.92
C ALA A 177 -16.32 10.19 10.37
N ALA A 178 -15.26 9.40 10.63
CA ALA A 178 -14.65 9.30 11.93
C ALA A 178 -14.17 10.65 12.49
N LEU A 179 -13.47 11.42 11.67
CA LEU A 179 -12.97 12.75 12.07
C LEU A 179 -14.12 13.66 12.53
N ARG A 180 -15.24 13.69 11.80
CA ARG A 180 -16.43 14.47 12.19
C ARG A 180 -17.06 13.96 13.48
N GLU A 181 -17.18 12.65 13.66
CA GLU A 181 -17.68 12.06 14.91
C GLU A 181 -16.83 12.45 16.12
N TRP A 182 -15.53 12.66 15.92
CA TRP A 182 -14.60 13.13 16.96
C TRP A 182 -14.54 14.66 17.09
N GLY A 183 -15.39 15.39 16.37
CA GLY A 183 -15.45 16.85 16.43
C GLY A 183 -14.39 17.57 15.58
N HIS A 184 -13.77 16.87 14.65
CA HIS A 184 -12.75 17.42 13.75
C HIS A 184 -13.29 17.58 12.31
N GLU A 185 -13.68 18.80 11.96
CA GLU A 185 -14.05 19.08 10.57
C GLU A 185 -12.78 19.14 9.69
N PRO A 186 -12.81 18.54 8.48
CA PRO A 186 -11.66 18.48 7.58
C PRO A 186 -10.99 19.83 7.30
N GLU A 187 -11.77 20.87 7.11
CA GLU A 187 -11.29 22.23 6.86
C GLU A 187 -10.60 22.83 8.10
N SER A 188 -11.12 22.54 9.28
CA SER A 188 -10.54 22.96 10.56
C SER A 188 -9.21 22.24 10.83
N ILE A 189 -9.11 20.94 10.52
CA ILE A 189 -7.86 20.17 10.67
C ILE A 189 -6.74 20.82 9.87
N LYS A 190 -7.02 21.21 8.63
CA LYS A 190 -6.04 21.87 7.77
C LYS A 190 -5.64 23.26 8.32
N ALA A 191 -6.64 24.05 8.69
CA ALA A 191 -6.43 25.43 9.15
C ALA A 191 -5.67 25.52 10.48
N THR A 192 -5.87 24.55 11.40
CA THR A 192 -5.25 24.55 12.73
C THR A 192 -3.98 23.73 12.83
N GLY A 193 -3.63 22.96 11.78
CA GLY A 193 -2.52 22.01 11.84
C GLY A 193 -2.81 20.79 12.71
N ALA A 194 -4.08 20.53 13.06
CA ALA A 194 -4.46 19.41 13.93
C ALA A 194 -4.15 18.03 13.32
N TRP A 195 -3.84 17.96 12.02
CA TRP A 195 -3.34 16.75 11.37
C TRP A 195 -2.04 16.22 12.00
N ALA A 196 -1.26 17.06 12.69
CA ALA A 196 -0.03 16.68 13.40
C ALA A 196 -0.27 16.24 14.85
N ASP A 197 -1.52 16.29 15.36
CA ASP A 197 -1.85 15.90 16.73
C ASP A 197 -1.68 14.40 16.95
N SER A 198 -0.82 14.04 17.91
CA SER A 198 -0.57 12.65 18.27
C SER A 198 -1.80 11.94 18.85
N THR A 199 -2.74 12.68 19.45
CA THR A 199 -4.00 12.12 19.96
C THR A 199 -4.88 11.69 18.79
N LEU A 200 -4.98 12.53 17.77
CA LEU A 200 -5.72 12.20 16.55
C LEU A 200 -5.12 11.00 15.84
N HIS A 201 -3.77 10.91 15.77
CA HIS A 201 -3.10 9.73 15.20
C HIS A 201 -3.46 8.43 15.95
N ARG A 202 -3.56 8.48 17.31
CA ARG A 202 -3.95 7.30 18.09
C ARG A 202 -5.40 6.91 17.84
N LEU A 203 -6.32 7.86 17.77
CA LEU A 203 -7.73 7.59 17.44
C LEU A 203 -7.83 6.90 16.06
N VAL A 204 -7.16 7.42 15.04
CA VAL A 204 -7.13 6.80 13.70
C VAL A 204 -6.51 5.40 13.75
N ARG A 205 -5.36 5.24 14.44
CA ARG A 205 -4.70 3.94 14.62
C ARG A 205 -5.65 2.90 15.20
N ASP A 206 -6.34 3.24 16.27
CA ASP A 206 -7.14 2.28 17.04
C ASP A 206 -8.46 1.97 16.35
N THR A 207 -9.09 2.96 15.73
CA THR A 207 -10.35 2.76 14.99
C THR A 207 -10.14 1.95 13.72
N PHE A 208 -9.07 2.20 12.97
CA PHE A 208 -8.84 1.56 11.66
C PHE A 208 -7.80 0.43 11.71
N GLN A 209 -7.27 0.11 12.89
CA GLN A 209 -6.29 -0.95 13.09
C GLN A 209 -5.07 -0.81 12.16
N VAL A 210 -4.49 0.40 12.11
CA VAL A 210 -3.28 0.73 11.35
C VAL A 210 -2.14 1.10 12.28
N SER A 211 -0.90 1.21 11.78
CA SER A 211 0.22 1.74 12.57
C SER A 211 0.08 3.26 12.80
N LEU A 212 0.76 3.79 13.83
CA LEU A 212 0.83 5.25 14.04
C LEU A 212 1.44 5.97 12.83
N ALA A 213 2.44 5.37 12.20
CA ALA A 213 3.08 5.93 11.01
C ALA A 213 2.09 6.05 9.84
N VAL A 214 1.30 5.01 9.56
CA VAL A 214 0.27 5.03 8.52
C VAL A 214 -0.79 6.09 8.83
N ALA A 215 -1.26 6.20 10.08
CA ALA A 215 -2.23 7.21 10.50
C ALA A 215 -1.68 8.64 10.29
N ARG A 216 -0.46 8.92 10.77
CA ARG A 216 0.23 10.21 10.60
C ARG A 216 0.38 10.58 9.13
N ILE A 217 0.98 9.69 8.34
CA ILE A 217 1.23 9.93 6.92
C ILE A 217 -0.08 10.19 6.17
N ARG A 218 -1.16 9.47 6.53
CA ARG A 218 -2.46 9.68 5.88
C ARG A 218 -3.05 11.04 6.17
N LEU A 219 -3.04 11.46 7.42
CA LEU A 219 -3.56 12.77 7.83
C LEU A 219 -2.72 13.91 7.25
N GLU A 220 -1.40 13.80 7.28
CA GLU A 220 -0.49 14.74 6.66
C GLU A 220 -0.75 14.90 5.15
N ARG A 221 -0.94 13.80 4.43
CA ARG A 221 -1.24 13.81 2.99
C ARG A 221 -2.58 14.45 2.64
N LEU A 222 -3.60 14.25 3.47
CA LEU A 222 -4.93 14.79 3.21
C LEU A 222 -5.08 16.25 3.67
N TYR A 223 -4.37 16.64 4.73
CA TYR A 223 -4.61 17.90 5.44
C TYR A 223 -3.35 18.75 5.68
N GLY A 224 -2.16 18.18 5.51
CA GLY A 224 -0.91 18.91 5.63
C GLY A 224 -0.72 19.94 4.51
N GLU A 225 0.15 20.91 4.75
CA GLU A 225 0.56 21.85 3.71
C GLU A 225 1.36 21.09 2.64
N ARG A 226 0.93 21.21 1.39
CA ARG A 226 1.77 20.72 0.28
C ARG A 226 2.88 21.74 0.08
N GLU A 227 4.11 21.35 0.34
CA GLU A 227 5.24 22.10 -0.25
C GLU A 227 5.07 22.08 -1.78
N VAL A 228 4.96 23.26 -2.34
CA VAL A 228 4.76 23.54 -3.78
C VAL A 228 6.07 23.27 -4.54
#